data_5c03928eb13c980fea9a15622a633186
#
_entry.id   5c03928eb13c980fea9a15622a633186
#
_cell.length_a   1.000
_cell.length_b   1.000
_cell.length_c   1.000
_cell.angle_alpha   90.00
_cell.angle_beta   90.00
_cell.angle_gamma   90.00
#
_symmetry.space_group_name_H-M   'P 1'
#
loop_
_entity.id
_entity.type
_entity.pdbx_description
1 polymer ?
#
loop_
_entity_poly.entity_id
_entity_poly.type
_entity_poly.pdbx_seq_one_letter_code
_entity_poly.pdbx_strand_id
1 'polypeptide(L)'
;GKYNEGVKDKGYCELYTRWLEMGTFLPMFRSHGTDTPREIWNFGEKGTMFYDAIEKFIKLRYHLMPYIYSLAGAVHFNDYTIMRSLLFDFPEDKEARKVENEFMFGPSLLICAVTEPMYYGPESTELHREKTWKCYLPAGTKWYDYWTNKEYEGGQYVTADAPIDRMPIFVKAGSILPVAEGLVYASQKPEESVKLMVYPGEDCKFTIYEDEGNNYNFENGAYATTELTWDDKTGTLTVGGRQGSYPGMEEVSYVTEVVK
;
A
#
# COMPACT_ATOMS: atom_id res chain seq x y z
N GLY A 1 -7.36 -14.40 -24.68
CA GLY A 1 -6.38 -13.69 -25.31
C GLY A 1 -5.06 -14.42 -25.49
N LYS A 2 -4.00 -13.80 -25.01
CA LYS A 2 -2.63 -14.30 -25.21
C LYS A 2 -2.21 -15.47 -24.29
N TYR A 3 -2.99 -15.75 -23.26
CA TYR A 3 -2.64 -16.71 -22.20
C TYR A 3 -3.73 -17.78 -22.03
N ASN A 4 -4.00 -18.52 -23.09
CA ASN A 4 -5.09 -19.52 -23.12
C ASN A 4 -4.88 -20.70 -22.15
N GLU A 5 -3.63 -20.96 -21.74
CA GLU A 5 -3.29 -22.04 -20.83
C GLU A 5 -3.27 -21.65 -19.34
N GLY A 6 -3.64 -20.39 -19.05
CA GLY A 6 -3.70 -19.89 -17.67
C GLY A 6 -2.38 -20.08 -16.92
N VAL A 7 -2.44 -20.64 -15.72
CA VAL A 7 -1.29 -20.82 -14.84
C VAL A 7 -0.18 -21.75 -15.36
N LYS A 8 -0.42 -22.48 -16.46
CA LYS A 8 0.62 -23.26 -17.14
C LYS A 8 1.56 -22.38 -17.95
N ASP A 9 1.13 -21.16 -18.30
CA ASP A 9 1.95 -20.16 -18.97
C ASP A 9 2.62 -19.24 -17.93
N LYS A 10 3.96 -19.26 -17.87
CA LYS A 10 4.72 -18.40 -16.94
C LYS A 10 4.53 -16.91 -17.21
N GLY A 11 4.26 -16.52 -18.46
CA GLY A 11 3.89 -15.14 -18.81
C GLY A 11 2.56 -14.73 -18.18
N TYR A 12 1.58 -15.63 -18.10
CA TYR A 12 0.35 -15.40 -17.35
C TYR A 12 0.63 -15.31 -15.84
N CYS A 13 1.50 -16.16 -15.30
CA CYS A 13 1.86 -16.11 -13.89
C CYS A 13 2.52 -14.76 -13.53
N GLU A 14 3.42 -14.25 -14.37
CA GLU A 14 4.00 -12.92 -14.15
C GLU A 14 2.94 -11.82 -14.24
N LEU A 15 2.10 -11.84 -15.27
CA LEU A 15 1.01 -10.87 -15.43
C LEU A 15 0.11 -10.83 -14.20
N TYR A 16 -0.35 -12.00 -13.74
CA TYR A 16 -1.21 -12.08 -12.57
C TYR A 16 -0.52 -11.56 -11.31
N THR A 17 0.74 -11.94 -11.10
CA THR A 17 1.52 -11.48 -9.94
C THR A 17 1.64 -9.96 -9.93
N ARG A 18 2.00 -9.33 -11.06
CA ARG A 18 2.10 -7.86 -11.18
C ARG A 18 0.75 -7.17 -10.96
N TRP A 19 -0.35 -7.75 -11.44
CA TRP A 19 -1.69 -7.26 -11.16
C TRP A 19 -2.07 -7.36 -9.69
N LEU A 20 -1.66 -8.44 -9.02
CA LEU A 20 -1.93 -8.64 -7.60
C LEU A 20 -1.10 -7.67 -6.74
N GLU A 21 0.15 -7.41 -7.12
CA GLU A 21 0.99 -6.37 -6.48
C GLU A 21 0.27 -5.01 -6.49
N MET A 22 -0.17 -4.57 -7.67
CA MET A 22 -0.97 -3.34 -7.80
C MET A 22 -2.28 -3.45 -7.03
N GLY A 23 -2.96 -4.60 -7.11
CA GLY A 23 -4.22 -4.89 -6.43
C GLY A 23 -4.16 -4.69 -4.93
N THR A 24 -3.00 -4.92 -4.30
CA THR A 24 -2.74 -4.65 -2.89
C THR A 24 -3.08 -3.21 -2.50
N PHE A 25 -2.95 -2.27 -3.43
CA PHE A 25 -3.18 -0.84 -3.26
C PHE A 25 -4.45 -0.34 -3.97
N LEU A 26 -5.43 -1.21 -4.10
CA LEU A 26 -6.78 -0.82 -4.54
C LEU A 26 -7.73 -0.83 -3.34
N PRO A 27 -8.80 -0.01 -3.35
CA PRO A 27 -9.81 -0.04 -2.28
C PRO A 27 -10.40 -1.44 -2.08
N MET A 28 -10.70 -2.15 -3.17
CA MET A 28 -11.14 -3.54 -3.15
C MET A 28 -10.01 -4.45 -3.65
N PHE A 29 -9.63 -5.43 -2.84
CA PHE A 29 -8.62 -6.43 -3.18
C PHE A 29 -9.30 -7.79 -3.37
N ARG A 30 -9.45 -8.20 -4.63
CA ARG A 30 -10.13 -9.44 -4.98
C ARG A 30 -9.54 -10.08 -6.23
N SER A 31 -9.31 -11.38 -6.18
CA SER A 31 -9.08 -12.21 -7.35
C SER A 31 -10.41 -12.82 -7.80
N HIS A 32 -10.78 -12.62 -9.08
CA HIS A 32 -11.98 -13.19 -9.68
C HIS A 32 -11.59 -14.02 -10.90
N GLY A 33 -12.02 -15.26 -10.96
CA GLY A 33 -11.74 -16.18 -12.07
C GLY A 33 -12.98 -16.93 -12.49
N THR A 34 -13.19 -17.05 -13.80
CA THR A 34 -14.26 -17.86 -14.39
C THR A 34 -13.68 -19.17 -14.92
N ASP A 35 -12.75 -19.11 -15.85
CA ASP A 35 -12.22 -20.28 -16.56
C ASP A 35 -10.84 -20.72 -16.06
N THR A 36 -10.14 -19.84 -15.35
CA THR A 36 -8.78 -20.10 -14.87
C THR A 36 -8.76 -20.01 -13.34
N PRO A 37 -8.47 -21.11 -12.63
CA PRO A 37 -8.25 -21.11 -11.20
C PRO A 37 -7.13 -20.12 -10.83
N ARG A 38 -7.36 -19.30 -9.79
CA ARG A 38 -6.45 -18.20 -9.37
C ARG A 38 -6.10 -18.22 -7.90
N GLU A 39 -6.35 -19.32 -7.25
CA GLU A 39 -5.86 -19.54 -5.89
C GLU A 39 -4.33 -19.66 -5.91
N ILE A 40 -3.69 -19.14 -4.87
CA ILE A 40 -2.24 -18.99 -4.81
C ILE A 40 -1.46 -20.28 -5.13
N TRP A 41 -1.96 -21.44 -4.70
CA TRP A 41 -1.32 -22.73 -4.93
C TRP A 41 -1.31 -23.18 -6.41
N ASN A 42 -2.08 -22.53 -7.28
CA ASN A 42 -2.01 -22.78 -8.71
C ASN A 42 -0.80 -22.10 -9.37
N PHE A 43 -0.18 -21.12 -8.70
CA PHE A 43 1.00 -20.40 -9.18
C PHE A 43 2.32 -21.02 -8.72
N GLY A 44 2.26 -22.15 -8.04
CA GLY A 44 3.40 -22.91 -7.53
C GLY A 44 3.23 -23.29 -6.06
N GLU A 45 4.28 -23.87 -5.52
CA GLU A 45 4.39 -24.21 -4.11
C GLU A 45 5.16 -23.12 -3.36
N LYS A 46 5.04 -23.10 -2.04
CA LYS A 46 5.83 -22.22 -1.17
C LYS A 46 7.32 -22.43 -1.41
N GLY A 47 8.04 -21.34 -1.57
CA GLY A 47 9.45 -21.33 -1.97
C GLY A 47 9.65 -21.13 -3.48
N THR A 48 8.57 -20.99 -4.25
CA THR A 48 8.65 -20.68 -5.68
C THR A 48 8.38 -19.21 -5.96
N MET A 49 8.96 -18.70 -7.04
CA MET A 49 8.99 -17.29 -7.43
C MET A 49 7.62 -16.62 -7.33
N PHE A 50 6.61 -17.15 -8.01
CA PHE A 50 5.29 -16.50 -8.09
C PHE A 50 4.49 -16.69 -6.81
N TYR A 51 4.52 -17.88 -6.20
CA TYR A 51 3.84 -18.13 -4.94
C TYR A 51 4.33 -17.16 -3.85
N ASP A 52 5.63 -17.06 -3.68
CA ASP A 52 6.23 -16.23 -2.62
C ASP A 52 5.97 -14.73 -2.85
N ALA A 53 6.01 -14.27 -4.10
CA ALA A 53 5.65 -12.89 -4.44
C ALA A 53 4.19 -12.59 -4.13
N ILE A 54 3.27 -13.46 -4.51
CA ILE A 54 1.83 -13.33 -4.23
C ILE A 54 1.59 -13.34 -2.71
N GLU A 55 2.16 -14.29 -1.97
CA GLU A 55 2.02 -14.37 -0.51
C GLU A 55 2.54 -13.09 0.18
N LYS A 56 3.69 -12.58 -0.27
CA LYS A 56 4.29 -11.34 0.27
C LYS A 56 3.34 -10.15 0.13
N PHE A 57 2.71 -9.96 -1.03
CA PHE A 57 1.82 -8.83 -1.25
C PHE A 57 0.45 -8.99 -0.56
N ILE A 58 -0.05 -10.21 -0.40
CA ILE A 58 -1.21 -10.48 0.45
C ILE A 58 -0.88 -10.10 1.91
N LYS A 59 0.27 -10.53 2.43
CA LYS A 59 0.71 -10.16 3.78
C LYS A 59 0.93 -8.65 3.93
N LEU A 60 1.48 -7.98 2.90
CA LEU A 60 1.63 -6.53 2.90
C LEU A 60 0.27 -5.82 3.02
N ARG A 61 -0.77 -6.32 2.34
CA ARG A 61 -2.13 -5.78 2.48
C ARG A 61 -2.62 -5.86 3.92
N TYR A 62 -2.41 -6.99 4.60
CA TYR A 62 -2.78 -7.14 6.00
C TYR A 62 -1.92 -6.27 6.93
N HIS A 63 -0.62 -6.18 6.67
CA HIS A 63 0.29 -5.29 7.39
C HIS A 63 -0.19 -3.82 7.36
N LEU A 64 -0.68 -3.36 6.21
CA LEU A 64 -1.22 -2.02 6.02
C LEU A 64 -2.68 -1.86 6.48
N MET A 65 -3.33 -2.87 7.07
CA MET A 65 -4.74 -2.82 7.40
C MET A 65 -5.14 -1.63 8.29
N PRO A 66 -4.38 -1.25 9.34
CA PRO A 66 -4.72 -0.08 10.15
C PRO A 66 -4.75 1.22 9.32
N TYR A 67 -3.81 1.37 8.38
CA TYR A 67 -3.80 2.50 7.45
C TYR A 67 -5.00 2.47 6.51
N ILE A 68 -5.24 1.33 5.86
CA ILE A 68 -6.31 1.15 4.87
C ILE A 68 -7.68 1.36 5.51
N TYR A 69 -7.90 0.82 6.70
CA TYR A 69 -9.18 0.95 7.39
C TYR A 69 -9.45 2.39 7.83
N SER A 70 -8.41 3.09 8.27
CA SER A 70 -8.50 4.52 8.58
C SER A 70 -8.83 5.37 7.36
N LEU A 71 -8.26 5.02 6.19
CA LEU A 71 -8.63 5.67 4.93
C LEU A 71 -10.10 5.41 4.54
N ALA A 72 -10.63 4.20 4.82
CA ALA A 72 -12.04 3.91 4.59
C ALA A 72 -12.95 4.78 5.50
N GLY A 73 -12.55 4.99 6.75
CA GLY A 73 -13.20 5.97 7.63
C GLY A 73 -13.19 7.38 7.04
N ALA A 74 -12.04 7.82 6.51
CA ALA A 74 -11.92 9.13 5.87
C ALA A 74 -12.78 9.25 4.60
N VAL A 75 -12.98 8.16 3.85
CA VAL A 75 -13.92 8.15 2.71
C VAL A 75 -15.35 8.46 3.17
N HIS A 76 -15.79 7.82 4.25
CA HIS A 76 -17.15 8.00 4.76
C HIS A 76 -17.38 9.38 5.40
N PHE A 77 -16.45 9.81 6.26
CA PHE A 77 -16.65 11.02 7.09
C PHE A 77 -16.12 12.31 6.46
N ASN A 78 -15.18 12.22 5.50
CA ASN A 78 -14.45 13.37 4.96
C ASN A 78 -14.50 13.44 3.44
N ASP A 79 -15.32 12.61 2.77
CA ASP A 79 -15.41 12.55 1.31
C ASP A 79 -14.05 12.31 0.62
N TYR A 80 -13.13 11.60 1.31
CA TYR A 80 -11.81 11.31 0.80
C TYR A 80 -11.86 10.23 -0.30
N THR A 81 -10.86 10.19 -1.17
CA THR A 81 -10.68 9.11 -2.15
C THR A 81 -9.35 8.41 -1.89
N ILE A 82 -9.37 7.07 -1.74
CA ILE A 82 -8.19 6.31 -1.35
C ILE A 82 -7.16 6.24 -2.47
N MET A 83 -7.61 5.90 -3.69
CA MET A 83 -6.78 5.84 -4.88
C MET A 83 -6.92 7.15 -5.68
N ARG A 84 -5.82 7.86 -5.88
CA ARG A 84 -5.83 9.21 -6.44
C ARG A 84 -4.82 9.35 -7.56
N SER A 85 -5.21 9.93 -8.67
CA SER A 85 -4.26 10.40 -9.69
C SER A 85 -3.31 11.43 -9.08
N LEU A 86 -2.05 11.44 -9.53
CA LEU A 86 -1.05 12.42 -9.07
C LEU A 86 -1.50 13.87 -9.27
N LEU A 87 -2.37 14.11 -10.24
CA LEU A 87 -2.93 15.44 -10.51
C LEU A 87 -3.71 16.02 -9.31
N PHE A 88 -4.34 15.17 -8.47
CA PHE A 88 -5.10 15.64 -7.30
C PHE A 88 -4.21 16.19 -6.20
N ASP A 89 -3.07 15.54 -5.97
CA ASP A 89 -2.18 15.86 -4.85
C ASP A 89 -1.01 16.75 -5.28
N PHE A 90 -0.67 16.76 -6.59
CA PHE A 90 0.43 17.55 -7.17
C PHE A 90 -0.02 18.38 -8.39
N PRO A 91 -1.03 19.26 -8.24
CA PRO A 91 -1.64 19.96 -9.37
C PRO A 91 -0.68 20.93 -10.07
N GLU A 92 0.35 21.44 -9.38
CA GLU A 92 1.33 22.34 -9.94
C GLU A 92 2.50 21.64 -10.66
N ASP A 93 2.63 20.33 -10.45
CA ASP A 93 3.67 19.54 -11.09
C ASP A 93 3.25 19.11 -12.50
N LYS A 94 3.82 19.78 -13.51
CA LYS A 94 3.50 19.52 -14.91
C LYS A 94 3.92 18.15 -15.39
N GLU A 95 4.96 17.58 -14.80
CA GLU A 95 5.42 16.24 -15.16
C GLU A 95 4.51 15.16 -14.55
N ALA A 96 4.08 15.32 -13.30
CA ALA A 96 3.12 14.44 -12.65
C ALA A 96 1.82 14.27 -13.45
N ARG A 97 1.38 15.30 -14.19
CA ARG A 97 0.19 15.24 -15.05
C ARG A 97 0.32 14.27 -16.24
N LYS A 98 1.54 13.88 -16.60
CA LYS A 98 1.82 13.00 -17.75
C LYS A 98 2.01 11.55 -17.33
N VAL A 99 2.12 11.29 -16.04
CA VAL A 99 2.38 9.96 -15.50
C VAL A 99 1.04 9.19 -15.40
N GLU A 100 0.93 8.09 -16.15
CA GLU A 100 -0.32 7.32 -16.28
C GLU A 100 -0.33 6.03 -15.45
N ASN A 101 0.84 5.54 -15.02
CA ASN A 101 1.02 4.25 -14.35
C ASN A 101 1.41 4.38 -12.87
N GLU A 102 1.24 5.56 -12.30
CA GLU A 102 1.49 5.83 -10.88
C GLU A 102 0.28 6.52 -10.25
N PHE A 103 0.07 6.27 -8.97
CA PHE A 103 -1.02 6.89 -8.22
C PHE A 103 -0.70 6.95 -6.73
N MET A 104 -1.35 7.89 -6.03
CA MET A 104 -1.31 7.92 -4.57
C MET A 104 -2.33 6.94 -4.00
N PHE A 105 -1.91 6.17 -3.02
CA PHE A 105 -2.77 5.35 -2.18
C PHE A 105 -2.83 5.95 -0.78
N GLY A 106 -3.89 6.68 -0.51
CA GLY A 106 -3.97 7.59 0.62
C GLY A 106 -2.98 8.76 0.50
N PRO A 107 -2.74 9.51 1.58
CA PRO A 107 -1.87 10.68 1.55
C PRO A 107 -0.38 10.35 1.52
N SER A 108 -0.01 9.09 1.82
CA SER A 108 1.37 8.73 2.15
C SER A 108 2.08 7.90 1.09
N LEU A 109 1.38 7.04 0.35
CA LEU A 109 2.02 6.03 -0.50
C LEU A 109 1.88 6.37 -1.98
N LEU A 110 3.02 6.50 -2.67
CA LEU A 110 3.11 6.57 -4.12
C LEU A 110 3.35 5.15 -4.65
N ILE A 111 2.45 4.67 -5.49
CA ILE A 111 2.47 3.34 -6.09
C ILE A 111 2.90 3.43 -7.54
N CYS A 112 4.01 2.79 -7.88
CA CYS A 112 4.57 2.77 -9.23
C CYS A 112 4.39 1.37 -9.83
N ALA A 113 3.21 1.12 -10.41
CA ALA A 113 2.84 -0.19 -10.92
C ALA A 113 3.73 -0.63 -12.08
N VAL A 114 4.26 -1.86 -12.01
CA VAL A 114 5.03 -2.46 -13.10
C VAL A 114 4.06 -3.03 -14.12
N THR A 115 3.97 -2.41 -15.29
CA THR A 115 2.97 -2.71 -16.33
C THR A 115 3.53 -3.51 -17.50
N GLU A 116 4.82 -3.81 -17.49
CA GLU A 116 5.49 -4.56 -18.55
C GLU A 116 6.12 -5.85 -18.02
N PRO A 117 6.09 -6.95 -18.78
CA PRO A 117 6.72 -8.20 -18.37
C PRO A 117 8.25 -8.08 -18.37
N MET A 118 8.90 -8.70 -17.39
CA MET A 118 10.36 -8.69 -17.25
C MET A 118 11.00 -10.07 -17.27
N TYR A 119 10.24 -11.12 -16.95
CA TYR A 119 10.73 -12.50 -16.86
C TYR A 119 10.21 -13.36 -18.00
N TYR A 120 8.91 -13.29 -18.27
CA TYR A 120 8.26 -14.17 -19.25
C TYR A 120 7.25 -13.42 -20.10
N GLY A 121 7.33 -13.63 -21.42
CA GLY A 121 6.29 -13.29 -22.36
C GLY A 121 5.26 -14.41 -22.52
N PRO A 122 4.33 -14.28 -23.50
CA PRO A 122 3.40 -15.34 -23.87
C PRO A 122 4.12 -16.66 -24.21
N GLU A 123 3.43 -17.78 -23.97
CA GLU A 123 3.95 -19.13 -24.21
C GLU A 123 5.22 -19.42 -23.39
N SER A 124 5.31 -18.83 -22.20
CA SER A 124 6.45 -18.96 -21.27
C SER A 124 7.80 -18.54 -21.89
N THR A 125 7.79 -17.68 -22.90
CA THR A 125 9.01 -17.17 -23.55
C THR A 125 9.84 -16.39 -22.54
N GLU A 126 11.08 -16.80 -22.29
CA GLU A 126 11.97 -16.11 -21.36
C GLU A 126 12.40 -14.74 -21.87
N LEU A 127 12.35 -13.74 -21.00
CA LEU A 127 12.77 -12.37 -21.26
C LEU A 127 14.02 -12.03 -20.45
N HIS A 128 15.05 -11.57 -21.11
CA HIS A 128 16.30 -11.14 -20.47
C HIS A 128 16.33 -9.62 -20.26
N ARG A 129 15.33 -9.11 -19.50
CA ARG A 129 15.23 -7.68 -19.16
C ARG A 129 15.81 -7.43 -17.77
N GLU A 130 16.30 -6.23 -17.54
CA GLU A 130 16.64 -5.76 -16.20
C GLU A 130 15.39 -5.73 -15.32
N LYS A 131 15.56 -6.04 -14.04
CA LYS A 131 14.46 -6.07 -13.06
C LYS A 131 14.38 -4.72 -12.34
N THR A 132 14.26 -3.65 -13.14
CA THR A 132 14.17 -2.27 -12.67
C THR A 132 13.00 -1.57 -13.34
N TRP A 133 12.47 -0.55 -12.67
CA TRP A 133 11.34 0.23 -13.15
C TRP A 133 11.62 1.72 -12.99
N LYS A 134 11.27 2.50 -14.00
CA LYS A 134 11.41 3.96 -13.97
C LYS A 134 10.17 4.55 -13.30
N CYS A 135 10.37 5.30 -12.21
CA CYS A 135 9.33 5.96 -11.44
C CYS A 135 9.53 7.46 -11.44
N TYR A 136 8.46 8.21 -11.48
CA TYR A 136 8.48 9.64 -11.27
C TYR A 136 8.16 9.97 -9.81
N LEU A 137 9.00 10.75 -9.17
CA LEU A 137 8.77 11.24 -7.82
C LEU A 137 8.26 12.68 -7.91
N PRO A 138 6.97 12.96 -7.60
CA PRO A 138 6.41 14.30 -7.71
C PRO A 138 7.19 15.36 -6.94
N ALA A 139 7.27 16.56 -7.53
CA ALA A 139 7.98 17.70 -6.96
C ALA A 139 7.29 18.28 -5.72
N GLY A 140 8.03 19.05 -4.92
CA GLY A 140 7.52 19.79 -3.77
C GLY A 140 7.65 19.06 -2.43
N THR A 141 8.15 17.84 -2.44
CA THR A 141 8.40 17.05 -1.23
C THR A 141 9.57 16.08 -1.47
N LYS A 142 10.03 15.43 -0.43
CA LYS A 142 10.94 14.29 -0.49
C LYS A 142 10.16 12.98 -0.44
N TRP A 143 10.83 11.91 -0.82
CA TRP A 143 10.27 10.56 -0.89
C TRP A 143 11.21 9.55 -0.30
N TYR A 144 10.67 8.56 0.41
CA TYR A 144 11.42 7.42 0.94
C TYR A 144 11.05 6.17 0.15
N ASP A 145 12.03 5.44 -0.36
CA ASP A 145 11.77 4.09 -0.89
C ASP A 145 11.26 3.20 0.25
N TYR A 146 10.07 2.64 0.08
CA TYR A 146 9.39 1.84 1.12
C TYR A 146 10.19 0.61 1.55
N TRP A 147 10.99 0.05 0.62
CA TRP A 147 11.72 -1.19 0.87
C TRP A 147 13.10 -0.98 1.52
N THR A 148 13.70 0.15 1.30
CA THR A 148 15.09 0.42 1.68
C THR A 148 15.26 1.62 2.62
N ASN A 149 14.22 2.41 2.81
CA ASN A 149 14.20 3.70 3.52
C ASN A 149 15.13 4.77 2.88
N LYS A 150 15.63 4.51 1.67
CA LYS A 150 16.47 5.49 0.97
C LYS A 150 15.65 6.73 0.60
N GLU A 151 16.17 7.90 0.98
CA GLU A 151 15.58 9.21 0.69
C GLU A 151 15.92 9.67 -0.73
N TYR A 152 14.94 10.33 -1.36
CA TYR A 152 15.07 10.97 -2.67
C TYR A 152 14.39 12.34 -2.64
N GLU A 153 14.98 13.31 -3.38
CA GLU A 153 14.30 14.57 -3.70
C GLU A 153 13.18 14.30 -4.72
N GLY A 154 12.07 15.05 -4.60
CA GLY A 154 11.02 15.03 -5.63
C GLY A 154 11.39 15.81 -6.89
N GLY A 155 10.50 15.79 -7.89
CA GLY A 155 10.69 16.47 -9.17
C GLY A 155 11.63 15.73 -10.13
N GLN A 156 11.81 14.42 -9.99
CA GLN A 156 12.72 13.63 -10.79
C GLN A 156 12.23 12.23 -11.10
N TYR A 157 12.78 11.63 -12.14
CA TYR A 157 12.67 10.20 -12.39
C TYR A 157 13.80 9.45 -11.68
N VAL A 158 13.45 8.34 -11.08
CA VAL A 158 14.39 7.39 -10.49
C VAL A 158 14.22 6.01 -11.10
N THR A 159 15.29 5.23 -11.13
CA THR A 159 15.24 3.81 -11.50
C THR A 159 15.28 2.98 -10.21
N ALA A 160 14.20 2.29 -9.92
CA ALA A 160 14.06 1.47 -8.72
C ALA A 160 14.12 -0.02 -9.06
N ASP A 161 14.62 -0.84 -8.14
CA ASP A 161 14.57 -2.29 -8.26
C ASP A 161 13.14 -2.79 -8.30
N ALA A 162 12.84 -3.67 -9.25
CA ALA A 162 11.50 -4.24 -9.47
C ALA A 162 11.55 -5.74 -9.78
N PRO A 163 12.22 -6.57 -8.97
CA PRO A 163 12.09 -8.03 -9.10
C PRO A 163 10.63 -8.44 -8.88
N ILE A 164 10.30 -9.71 -9.15
CA ILE A 164 8.90 -10.17 -9.12
C ILE A 164 8.24 -10.08 -7.75
N ASP A 165 9.01 -9.97 -6.70
CA ASP A 165 8.55 -9.84 -5.31
C ASP A 165 8.65 -8.40 -4.79
N ARG A 166 8.86 -7.43 -5.68
CA ARG A 166 9.00 -6.01 -5.32
C ARG A 166 8.42 -5.10 -6.42
N MET A 167 7.32 -4.46 -6.12
CA MET A 167 6.84 -3.30 -6.87
C MET A 167 7.42 -2.04 -6.23
N PRO A 168 7.92 -1.06 -7.00
CA PRO A 168 8.38 0.21 -6.42
C PRO A 168 7.24 0.95 -5.73
N ILE A 169 7.48 1.32 -4.48
CA ILE A 169 6.58 2.07 -3.61
C ILE A 169 7.43 3.14 -2.93
N PHE A 170 6.93 4.36 -2.90
CA PHE A 170 7.58 5.44 -2.18
C PHE A 170 6.65 6.03 -1.14
N VAL A 171 7.21 6.43 -0.02
CA VAL A 171 6.46 7.10 1.05
C VAL A 171 6.79 8.58 1.02
N LYS A 172 5.76 9.41 1.01
CA LYS A 172 5.91 10.87 1.06
C LYS A 172 6.54 11.27 2.39
N ALA A 173 7.53 12.16 2.37
CA ALA A 173 8.03 12.81 3.58
C ALA A 173 6.88 13.55 4.30
N GLY A 174 6.93 13.62 5.62
CA GLY A 174 5.79 14.08 6.41
C GLY A 174 4.62 13.09 6.37
N SER A 175 4.90 11.82 6.63
CA SER A 175 3.86 10.77 6.71
C SER A 175 3.94 9.99 8.01
N ILE A 176 2.76 9.61 8.51
CA ILE A 176 2.59 8.63 9.58
C ILE A 176 1.83 7.45 8.99
N LEU A 177 2.44 6.27 9.00
CA LEU A 177 1.88 5.05 8.44
C LEU A 177 1.63 4.05 9.57
N PRO A 178 0.39 3.91 10.06
CA PRO A 178 0.06 2.88 11.05
C PRO A 178 0.02 1.51 10.37
N VAL A 179 0.74 0.56 10.95
CA VAL A 179 0.86 -0.81 10.45
C VAL A 179 0.72 -1.83 11.57
N ALA A 180 0.35 -3.06 11.22
CA ALA A 180 0.22 -4.17 12.16
C ALA A 180 0.94 -5.42 11.64
N GLU A 181 1.50 -6.19 12.55
CA GLU A 181 2.16 -7.44 12.25
C GLU A 181 1.24 -8.65 12.54
N GLY A 182 1.49 -9.76 11.86
CA GLY A 182 0.89 -11.06 12.17
C GLY A 182 -0.58 -11.23 11.79
N LEU A 183 -1.22 -10.26 11.14
CA LEU A 183 -2.62 -10.39 10.74
C LEU A 183 -2.78 -11.42 9.61
N VAL A 184 -3.71 -12.35 9.78
CA VAL A 184 -4.01 -13.42 8.80
C VAL A 184 -5.46 -13.38 8.28
N TYR A 185 -6.32 -12.53 8.86
CA TYR A 185 -7.67 -12.23 8.37
C TYR A 185 -8.10 -10.80 8.76
N ALA A 186 -9.04 -10.24 8.01
CA ALA A 186 -9.35 -8.80 8.08
C ALA A 186 -9.92 -8.31 9.43
N SER A 187 -10.65 -9.16 10.16
CA SER A 187 -11.22 -8.82 11.46
C SER A 187 -10.33 -9.19 12.66
N GLN A 188 -9.11 -9.69 12.39
CA GLN A 188 -8.15 -9.96 13.45
C GLN A 188 -7.63 -8.63 14.00
N LYS A 189 -7.64 -8.51 15.32
CA LYS A 189 -6.98 -7.40 16.01
C LYS A 189 -5.48 -7.70 16.13
N PRO A 190 -4.62 -6.68 16.11
CA PRO A 190 -3.20 -6.88 16.37
C PRO A 190 -3.01 -7.51 17.76
N GLU A 191 -2.24 -8.59 17.83
CA GLU A 191 -1.92 -9.26 19.11
C GLU A 191 -1.01 -8.42 20.00
N GLU A 192 -0.19 -7.58 19.37
CA GLU A 192 0.73 -6.68 20.05
C GLU A 192 0.26 -5.23 19.91
N SER A 193 1.14 -4.34 19.52
CA SER A 193 0.87 -2.93 19.29
C SER A 193 0.69 -2.62 17.81
N VAL A 194 -0.07 -1.56 17.50
CA VAL A 194 -0.01 -0.92 16.18
C VAL A 194 1.29 -0.12 16.12
N LYS A 195 2.12 -0.40 15.11
CA LYS A 195 3.35 0.33 14.87
C LYS A 195 3.03 1.60 14.05
N LEU A 196 3.53 2.72 14.52
CA LEU A 196 3.41 4.01 13.85
C LEU A 196 4.76 4.35 13.19
N MET A 197 4.84 4.09 11.87
CA MET A 197 6.03 4.41 11.08
C MET A 197 5.98 5.88 10.70
N VAL A 198 6.94 6.66 11.15
CA VAL A 198 7.05 8.08 10.82
C VAL A 198 8.14 8.29 9.79
N TYR A 199 7.80 8.96 8.71
CA TYR A 199 8.70 9.37 7.63
C TYR A 199 8.89 10.88 7.71
N PRO A 200 10.01 11.37 8.29
CA PRO A 200 10.22 12.79 8.57
C PRO A 200 10.30 13.65 7.30
N GLY A 201 10.38 14.98 7.49
CA GLY A 201 10.63 15.98 6.45
C GLY A 201 9.60 17.09 6.37
N GLU A 202 8.41 16.88 6.93
CA GLU A 202 7.35 17.89 7.07
C GLU A 202 6.49 17.57 8.30
N ASP A 203 5.87 18.61 8.88
CA ASP A 203 4.81 18.41 9.88
C ASP A 203 3.64 17.67 9.26
N CYS A 204 3.07 16.71 9.95
CA CYS A 204 1.95 15.97 9.41
C CYS A 204 0.98 15.48 10.48
N LYS A 205 -0.20 15.06 10.00
CA LYS A 205 -1.25 14.47 10.82
C LYS A 205 -1.82 13.24 10.12
N PHE A 206 -2.27 12.29 10.94
CA PHE A 206 -3.04 11.15 10.48
C PHE A 206 -4.10 10.81 11.54
N THR A 207 -5.29 10.41 11.10
CA THR A 207 -6.35 9.99 12.02
C THR A 207 -6.56 8.49 11.88
N ILE A 208 -6.31 7.75 12.95
CA ILE A 208 -6.69 6.35 13.04
C ILE A 208 -8.19 6.28 13.28
N TYR A 209 -8.86 5.40 12.55
CA TYR A 209 -10.29 5.12 12.68
C TYR A 209 -10.53 3.67 13.10
N GLU A 210 -11.49 3.47 13.99
CA GLU A 210 -11.86 2.17 14.54
C GLU A 210 -13.38 2.08 14.71
N ASP A 211 -13.97 0.92 14.44
CA ASP A 211 -15.36 0.58 14.72
C ASP A 211 -15.54 -0.93 14.96
N GLU A 212 -16.77 -1.44 14.91
CA GLU A 212 -17.07 -2.86 15.08
C GLU A 212 -16.64 -3.74 13.87
N GLY A 213 -16.34 -3.14 12.72
CA GLY A 213 -15.78 -3.80 11.53
C GLY A 213 -16.74 -4.58 10.64
N ASN A 214 -17.97 -4.86 11.07
CA ASN A 214 -18.88 -5.77 10.36
C ASN A 214 -20.36 -5.32 10.32
N ASN A 215 -20.64 -4.08 10.66
CA ASN A 215 -22.00 -3.51 10.66
C ASN A 215 -21.98 -2.03 10.29
N TYR A 216 -23.14 -1.37 10.34
CA TYR A 216 -23.30 0.06 10.02
C TYR A 216 -23.57 0.94 11.26
N ASN A 217 -23.23 0.46 12.47
CA ASN A 217 -23.46 1.22 13.71
C ASN A 217 -22.62 2.50 13.74
N PHE A 218 -21.53 2.59 13.00
CA PHE A 218 -20.71 3.79 12.83
C PHE A 218 -21.52 4.98 12.29
N GLU A 219 -22.54 4.75 11.46
CA GLU A 219 -23.47 5.80 10.98
C GLU A 219 -24.26 6.43 12.12
N ASN A 220 -24.41 5.73 13.25
CA ASN A 220 -25.07 6.19 14.46
C ASN A 220 -24.06 6.59 15.56
N GLY A 221 -22.79 6.80 15.21
CA GLY A 221 -21.75 7.27 16.12
C GLY A 221 -20.99 6.18 16.88
N ALA A 222 -21.20 4.89 16.57
CA ALA A 222 -20.46 3.79 17.18
C ALA A 222 -19.09 3.59 16.49
N TYR A 223 -18.19 4.53 16.69
CA TYR A 223 -16.80 4.50 16.21
C TYR A 223 -15.88 5.30 17.14
N ALA A 224 -14.59 5.14 16.96
CA ALA A 224 -13.58 5.92 17.66
C ALA A 224 -12.50 6.40 16.69
N THR A 225 -11.88 7.54 17.02
CA THR A 225 -10.76 8.10 16.27
C THR A 225 -9.63 8.49 17.21
N THR A 226 -8.39 8.38 16.71
CA THR A 226 -7.18 8.83 17.40
C THR A 226 -6.37 9.70 16.46
N GLU A 227 -6.22 10.98 16.78
CA GLU A 227 -5.37 11.89 16.00
C GLU A 227 -3.90 11.66 16.34
N LEU A 228 -3.08 11.49 15.30
CA LEU A 228 -1.62 11.44 15.35
C LEU A 228 -1.07 12.74 14.76
N THR A 229 -0.11 13.36 15.43
CA THR A 229 0.52 14.60 14.97
C THR A 229 2.04 14.48 15.07
N TRP A 230 2.73 14.72 13.97
CA TRP A 230 4.19 14.80 13.91
C TRP A 230 4.64 16.26 13.83
N ASP A 231 5.50 16.66 14.73
CA ASP A 231 6.25 17.92 14.69
C ASP A 231 7.66 17.60 14.20
N ASP A 232 7.95 17.98 12.97
CA ASP A 232 9.21 17.64 12.29
C ASP A 232 10.40 18.39 12.89
N LYS A 233 10.18 19.62 13.35
CA LYS A 233 11.21 20.44 13.97
C LYS A 233 11.72 19.84 15.30
N THR A 234 10.83 19.27 16.08
CA THR A 234 11.17 18.68 17.39
C THR A 234 11.41 17.18 17.28
N GLY A 235 11.06 16.54 16.17
CA GLY A 235 11.13 15.09 15.99
C GLY A 235 10.19 14.36 16.93
N THR A 236 9.00 14.90 17.20
CA THR A 236 8.08 14.38 18.20
C THR A 236 6.77 13.95 17.57
N LEU A 237 6.39 12.68 17.80
CA LEU A 237 5.06 12.17 17.51
C LEU A 237 4.18 12.29 18.75
N THR A 238 3.04 12.95 18.60
CA THR A 238 2.00 13.00 19.62
C THR A 238 0.85 12.09 19.22
N VAL A 239 0.49 11.16 20.11
CA VAL A 239 -0.71 10.34 20.00
C VAL A 239 -1.78 10.99 20.86
N GLY A 240 -2.84 11.48 20.23
CA GLY A 240 -3.98 12.12 20.89
C GLY A 240 -4.81 11.13 21.71
N GLY A 241 -5.65 11.65 22.58
CA GLY A 241 -6.65 10.83 23.26
C GLY A 241 -7.67 10.28 22.29
N ARG A 242 -8.05 9.01 22.44
CA ARG A 242 -9.10 8.36 21.66
C ARG A 242 -10.43 9.08 21.87
N GLN A 243 -11.10 9.44 20.80
CA GLN A 243 -12.40 10.13 20.79
C GLN A 243 -13.48 9.17 20.28
N GLY A 244 -14.63 9.12 20.98
CA GLY A 244 -15.73 8.21 20.65
C GLY A 244 -15.60 6.84 21.31
N SER A 245 -16.53 5.96 21.00
CA SER A 245 -16.57 4.58 21.49
C SER A 245 -17.49 3.71 20.63
N TYR A 246 -17.27 2.42 20.69
CA TYR A 246 -18.13 1.42 20.04
C TYR A 246 -18.16 0.13 20.86
N PRO A 247 -19.21 -0.71 20.70
CA PRO A 247 -19.29 -2.00 21.38
C PRO A 247 -18.09 -2.90 21.10
N GLY A 248 -17.51 -3.48 22.13
CA GLY A 248 -16.34 -4.36 21.99
C GLY A 248 -15.02 -3.61 21.73
N MET A 249 -14.98 -2.30 21.94
CA MET A 249 -13.75 -1.51 21.86
C MET A 249 -12.73 -1.98 22.91
N GLU A 250 -11.53 -2.29 22.46
CA GLU A 250 -10.40 -2.73 23.28
C GLU A 250 -9.34 -1.64 23.39
N GLU A 251 -8.47 -1.77 24.40
CA GLU A 251 -7.28 -0.93 24.48
C GLU A 251 -6.32 -1.25 23.35
N VAL A 252 -5.76 -0.22 22.73
CA VAL A 252 -4.75 -0.32 21.68
C VAL A 252 -3.48 0.35 22.16
N SER A 253 -2.37 -0.36 22.09
CA SER A 253 -1.05 0.21 22.34
C SER A 253 -0.39 0.62 21.01
N TYR A 254 0.43 1.66 21.08
CA TYR A 254 1.16 2.17 19.91
C TYR A 254 2.67 2.16 20.19
N VAL A 255 3.44 1.75 19.19
CA VAL A 255 4.90 1.84 19.20
C VAL A 255 5.35 2.70 18.02
N THR A 256 6.14 3.71 18.29
CA THR A 256 6.64 4.62 17.26
C THR A 256 8.00 4.17 16.74
N GLU A 257 8.15 4.16 15.43
CA GLU A 257 9.42 4.01 14.74
C GLU A 257 9.61 5.17 13.75
N VAL A 258 10.68 5.92 13.92
CA VAL A 258 11.05 7.02 13.03
C VAL A 258 12.08 6.52 12.02
N VAL A 259 11.74 6.61 10.74
CA VAL A 259 12.64 6.24 9.64
C VAL A 259 13.84 7.19 9.61
N LYS A 260 15.03 6.64 9.41
CA LYS A 260 16.31 7.38 9.41
C LYS A 260 16.98 7.30 8.05
#